data_32e158f3cc0bd141b52273076b0ed291
#
_entry.id   32e158f3cc0bd141b52273076b0ed291
#
_cell.length_a   1.000
_cell.length_b   1.000
_cell.length_c   1.000
_cell.angle_alpha   90.00
_cell.angle_beta   90.00
_cell.angle_gamma   90.00
#
_symmetry.space_group_name_H-M   'P 1'
#
loop_
_entity.id
_entity.type
_entity.pdbx_description
1 polymer ?
#
loop_
_entity_poly.entity_id
_entity_poly.type
_entity_poly.pdbx_seq_one_letter_code
_entity_poly.pdbx_strand_id
1 'polypeptide(L)'
;QEGTRAAQALNIIAQNIDLAADHEGAICQDTGMPTFEVHVPVGANQVWMRAQIREAIAEATRRGKLRPNSVDSITGQNSGDNLGPGTPVIHFDQWERDEIEVKLILKGGGCENTNAQYALPVELPHLGRADRSLDGVRKCILHAVWNAQGKGCSPGAIGVCIGGDRTSGYAEAKQQLFRTLDDVSPDARLADLEASIMATVNDLAIGPMGFGGRVSLIGCKIGTLNRLPASFFVSVAYNCWAFRRLGVVLNAQSGAIDRWLYRDPAHPVVPMIDQQGFVRTGREVVLQTPLREEDVRALRVRSEE
;
A
#
# COMPACT_ATOMS: atom_id res chain seq x y z
N GLN A 1 -22.34 10.35 5.06
CA GLN A 1 -21.47 10.32 6.25
C GLN A 1 -20.98 11.74 6.68
N GLU A 2 -21.64 12.81 6.19
CA GLU A 2 -21.33 14.18 6.59
C GLU A 2 -21.37 14.32 8.12
N GLY A 3 -20.42 15.07 8.70
CA GLY A 3 -20.30 15.29 10.12
C GLY A 3 -19.66 14.18 10.94
N THR A 4 -19.24 13.07 10.32
CA THR A 4 -18.57 11.97 11.05
C THR A 4 -17.05 12.12 11.04
N ARG A 5 -16.36 11.53 12.04
CA ARG A 5 -14.89 11.44 12.06
C ARG A 5 -14.32 10.77 10.80
N ALA A 6 -15.04 9.79 10.25
CA ALA A 6 -14.67 9.12 9.01
C ALA A 6 -14.68 10.09 7.81
N ALA A 7 -15.70 10.94 7.70
CA ALA A 7 -15.77 11.95 6.64
C ALA A 7 -14.66 13.00 6.80
N GLN A 8 -14.36 13.41 8.01
CA GLN A 8 -13.23 14.33 8.30
C GLN A 8 -11.89 13.69 7.90
N ALA A 9 -11.67 12.42 8.24
CA ALA A 9 -10.45 11.72 7.86
C ALA A 9 -10.30 11.62 6.33
N LEU A 10 -11.36 11.30 5.61
CA LEU A 10 -11.35 11.27 4.13
C LEU A 10 -11.04 12.64 3.53
N ASN A 11 -11.61 13.71 4.09
CA ASN A 11 -11.34 15.06 3.62
C ASN A 11 -9.88 15.47 3.84
N ILE A 12 -9.30 15.14 5.01
CA ILE A 12 -7.89 15.38 5.30
C ILE A 12 -6.99 14.56 4.35
N ILE A 13 -7.34 13.30 4.08
CA ILE A 13 -6.62 12.46 3.12
C ILE A 13 -6.63 13.10 1.73
N ALA A 14 -7.80 13.55 1.25
CA ALA A 14 -7.93 14.21 -0.04
C ALA A 14 -7.07 15.47 -0.12
N GLN A 15 -7.19 16.37 0.86
CA GLN A 15 -6.37 17.58 0.92
C GLN A 15 -4.87 17.29 0.95
N ASN A 16 -4.45 16.25 1.70
CA ASN A 16 -3.05 15.86 1.75
C ASN A 16 -2.53 15.33 0.41
N ILE A 17 -3.38 14.61 -0.36
CA ILE A 17 -3.02 14.15 -1.71
C ILE A 17 -2.80 15.34 -2.64
N ASP A 18 -3.72 16.31 -2.64
CA ASP A 18 -3.64 17.51 -3.47
C ASP A 18 -2.42 18.34 -3.10
N LEU A 19 -2.21 18.63 -1.83
CA LEU A 19 -1.03 19.37 -1.35
C LEU A 19 0.29 18.68 -1.69
N ALA A 20 0.35 17.35 -1.58
CA ALA A 20 1.56 16.60 -1.92
C ALA A 20 1.84 16.65 -3.42
N ALA A 21 0.80 16.66 -4.26
CA ALA A 21 0.93 16.80 -5.70
C ALA A 21 1.37 18.22 -6.10
N ASP A 22 0.72 19.26 -5.55
CA ASP A 22 0.97 20.68 -5.89
C ASP A 22 2.38 21.12 -5.46
N HIS A 23 2.85 20.66 -4.30
CA HIS A 23 4.16 21.01 -3.77
C HIS A 23 5.25 19.98 -4.09
N GLU A 24 4.93 18.92 -4.86
CA GLU A 24 5.83 17.80 -5.15
C GLU A 24 6.48 17.22 -3.88
N GLY A 25 5.71 17.20 -2.80
CA GLY A 25 6.16 16.80 -1.46
C GLY A 25 5.86 15.34 -1.12
N ALA A 26 6.32 14.92 0.04
CA ALA A 26 6.03 13.59 0.56
C ALA A 26 4.58 13.54 1.09
N ILE A 27 3.79 12.56 0.60
CA ILE A 27 2.41 12.35 1.04
C ILE A 27 2.30 11.79 2.47
N CYS A 28 3.36 11.16 2.97
CA CYS A 28 3.42 10.52 4.28
C CYS A 28 4.83 10.60 4.85
N GLN A 29 4.95 10.59 6.20
CA GLN A 29 6.24 10.48 6.88
C GLN A 29 6.95 9.15 6.59
N ASP A 30 6.20 8.10 6.27
CA ASP A 30 6.71 6.81 5.86
C ASP A 30 6.88 6.79 4.34
N THR A 31 8.13 6.91 3.86
CA THR A 31 8.46 6.75 2.44
C THR A 31 8.01 5.38 1.93
N GLY A 32 8.02 4.38 2.79
CA GLY A 32 7.85 2.99 2.45
C GLY A 32 9.12 2.35 1.93
N MET A 33 9.07 1.03 1.84
CA MET A 33 10.13 0.23 1.21
C MET A 33 10.03 0.38 -0.30
N PRO A 34 11.02 1.02 -0.98
CA PRO A 34 11.04 1.06 -2.43
C PRO A 34 11.20 -0.35 -2.98
N THR A 35 10.17 -0.84 -3.67
CA THR A 35 10.16 -2.16 -4.29
C THR A 35 9.99 -2.02 -5.78
N PHE A 36 10.95 -2.56 -6.52
CA PHE A 36 10.98 -2.53 -7.97
C PHE A 36 10.69 -3.91 -8.54
N GLU A 37 9.80 -3.96 -9.52
CA GLU A 37 9.60 -5.08 -10.43
C GLU A 37 10.10 -4.64 -11.80
N VAL A 38 11.11 -5.33 -12.30
CA VAL A 38 11.83 -4.94 -13.52
C VAL A 38 11.85 -6.10 -14.51
N HIS A 39 11.15 -5.93 -15.63
CA HIS A 39 11.19 -6.89 -16.72
C HIS A 39 12.17 -6.40 -17.78
N VAL A 40 13.09 -7.27 -18.20
CA VAL A 40 14.18 -6.92 -19.09
C VAL A 40 14.35 -7.96 -20.21
N PRO A 41 14.80 -7.54 -21.42
CA PRO A 41 15.18 -8.49 -22.45
C PRO A 41 16.36 -9.36 -22.02
N VAL A 42 16.49 -10.51 -22.65
CA VAL A 42 17.64 -11.39 -22.45
C VAL A 42 18.94 -10.64 -22.77
N GLY A 43 19.93 -10.77 -21.90
CA GLY A 43 21.24 -10.11 -22.05
C GLY A 43 21.34 -8.71 -21.46
N ALA A 44 20.27 -8.16 -20.88
CA ALA A 44 20.33 -6.87 -20.19
C ALA A 44 21.28 -6.92 -18.96
N ASN A 45 22.06 -5.86 -18.78
CA ASN A 45 23.00 -5.74 -17.65
C ASN A 45 22.28 -5.37 -16.35
N GLN A 46 21.76 -6.38 -15.65
CA GLN A 46 21.03 -6.20 -14.39
C GLN A 46 21.92 -5.62 -13.27
N VAL A 47 23.24 -5.86 -13.30
CA VAL A 47 24.17 -5.29 -12.31
C VAL A 47 24.24 -3.78 -12.46
N TRP A 48 24.42 -3.29 -13.67
CA TRP A 48 24.40 -1.86 -13.98
C TRP A 48 23.05 -1.22 -13.64
N MET A 49 21.93 -1.85 -14.04
CA MET A 49 20.58 -1.35 -13.76
C MET A 49 20.31 -1.25 -12.26
N ARG A 50 20.74 -2.24 -11.47
CA ARG A 50 20.64 -2.20 -10.01
C ARG A 50 21.41 -1.01 -9.42
N ALA A 51 22.60 -0.71 -9.94
CA ALA A 51 23.38 0.45 -9.51
C ALA A 51 22.62 1.75 -9.82
N GLN A 52 22.06 1.89 -11.03
CA GLN A 52 21.30 3.08 -11.42
C GLN A 52 20.03 3.27 -10.57
N ILE A 53 19.30 2.20 -10.26
CA ILE A 53 18.13 2.26 -9.39
C ILE A 53 18.52 2.73 -7.99
N ARG A 54 19.62 2.21 -7.42
CA ARG A 54 20.11 2.63 -6.12
C ARG A 54 20.51 4.11 -6.10
N GLU A 55 21.24 4.56 -7.11
CA GLU A 55 21.61 5.96 -7.27
C GLU A 55 20.37 6.87 -7.39
N ALA A 56 19.36 6.47 -8.17
CA ALA A 56 18.12 7.22 -8.29
C ALA A 56 17.36 7.36 -6.94
N ILE A 57 17.35 6.31 -6.12
CA ILE A 57 16.75 6.38 -4.78
C ILE A 57 17.52 7.33 -3.87
N ALA A 58 18.86 7.26 -3.85
CA ALA A 58 19.69 8.18 -3.07
C ALA A 58 19.47 9.63 -3.51
N GLU A 59 19.45 9.88 -4.81
CA GLU A 59 19.22 11.22 -5.38
C GLU A 59 17.82 11.75 -5.08
N ALA A 60 16.78 10.93 -5.21
CA ALA A 60 15.42 11.31 -4.84
C ALA A 60 15.31 11.66 -3.34
N THR A 61 16.04 10.93 -2.48
CA THR A 61 16.12 11.23 -1.05
C THR A 61 16.83 12.56 -0.81
N ARG A 62 17.97 12.77 -1.46
CA ARG A 62 18.74 14.01 -1.35
C ARG A 62 17.92 15.23 -1.81
N ARG A 63 17.07 15.08 -2.81
CA ARG A 63 16.15 16.14 -3.30
C ARG A 63 14.93 16.35 -2.42
N GLY A 64 14.76 15.59 -1.34
CA GLY A 64 13.59 15.68 -0.47
C GLY A 64 12.28 15.12 -1.07
N LYS A 65 12.37 14.38 -2.20
CA LYS A 65 11.20 13.69 -2.79
C LYS A 65 10.85 12.41 -2.02
N LEU A 66 11.82 11.82 -1.35
CA LEU A 66 11.70 10.72 -0.42
C LEU A 66 12.26 11.15 0.93
N ARG A 67 11.61 10.74 2.01
CA ARG A 67 12.15 10.89 3.36
C ARG A 67 13.11 9.73 3.67
N PRO A 68 14.23 9.96 4.38
CA PRO A 68 15.15 8.88 4.74
C PRO A 68 14.49 7.97 5.78
N ASN A 69 14.17 6.73 5.39
CA ASN A 69 13.45 5.74 6.20
C ASN A 69 14.17 4.40 6.32
N SER A 70 15.35 4.23 5.68
CA SER A 70 16.12 3.00 5.83
C SER A 70 16.98 3.05 7.09
N VAL A 71 16.76 2.10 8.00
CA VAL A 71 17.50 1.99 9.25
C VAL A 71 18.18 0.64 9.38
N ASP A 72 19.34 0.62 9.98
CA ASP A 72 20.01 -0.62 10.38
C ASP A 72 19.18 -1.32 11.47
N SER A 73 18.88 -2.61 11.25
CA SER A 73 17.96 -3.37 12.10
C SER A 73 18.51 -3.63 13.52
N ILE A 74 19.80 -3.52 13.72
CA ILE A 74 20.46 -3.79 15.01
C ILE A 74 20.66 -2.49 15.80
N THR A 75 21.20 -1.46 15.13
CA THR A 75 21.57 -0.20 15.77
C THR A 75 20.46 0.84 15.72
N GLY A 76 19.49 0.71 14.82
CA GLY A 76 18.48 1.72 14.54
C GLY A 76 19.02 2.95 13.82
N GLN A 77 20.28 2.95 13.40
CA GLN A 77 20.88 4.08 12.70
C GLN A 77 20.26 4.23 11.30
N ASN A 78 19.78 5.43 10.97
CA ASN A 78 19.24 5.76 9.66
C ASN A 78 20.38 5.93 8.64
N SER A 79 20.23 5.35 7.45
CA SER A 79 21.23 5.47 6.38
C SER A 79 21.31 6.89 5.79
N GLY A 80 20.24 7.67 5.88
CA GLY A 80 20.14 9.01 5.34
C GLY A 80 19.82 9.10 3.84
N ASP A 81 19.94 7.99 3.11
CA ASP A 81 19.79 7.92 1.64
C ASP A 81 18.80 6.84 1.14
N ASN A 82 18.10 6.17 2.06
CA ASN A 82 17.22 5.01 1.79
C ASN A 82 17.93 3.80 1.18
N LEU A 83 19.24 3.67 1.33
CA LEU A 83 20.02 2.52 0.89
C LEU A 83 20.51 1.70 2.08
N GLY A 84 20.68 0.40 1.83
CA GLY A 84 21.23 -0.53 2.82
C GLY A 84 21.13 -1.98 2.35
N PRO A 85 21.51 -2.95 3.18
CA PRO A 85 21.24 -4.36 2.91
C PRO A 85 19.74 -4.61 2.75
N GLY A 86 19.31 -5.18 1.60
CA GLY A 86 17.90 -5.47 1.30
C GLY A 86 17.03 -4.26 0.92
N THR A 87 17.58 -3.05 0.84
CA THR A 87 16.84 -1.86 0.40
C THR A 87 17.62 -1.04 -0.63
N PRO A 88 17.00 -0.59 -1.75
CA PRO A 88 15.66 -0.98 -2.23
C PRO A 88 15.57 -2.47 -2.57
N VAL A 89 14.34 -3.02 -2.51
CA VAL A 89 14.05 -4.37 -3.04
C VAL A 89 13.95 -4.26 -4.56
N ILE A 90 14.68 -5.13 -5.29
CA ILE A 90 14.69 -5.09 -6.75
C ILE A 90 14.60 -6.52 -7.27
N HIS A 91 13.49 -6.83 -7.91
CA HIS A 91 13.24 -8.09 -8.60
C HIS A 91 13.47 -7.89 -10.10
N PHE A 92 14.18 -8.82 -10.72
CA PHE A 92 14.41 -8.83 -12.16
C PHE A 92 13.83 -10.10 -12.75
N ASP A 93 12.99 -9.93 -13.77
CA ASP A 93 12.51 -11.01 -14.62
C ASP A 93 12.91 -10.77 -16.08
N GLN A 94 13.31 -11.82 -16.77
CA GLN A 94 13.62 -11.74 -18.18
C GLN A 94 12.40 -12.11 -19.03
N TRP A 95 12.22 -11.40 -20.15
CA TRP A 95 11.19 -11.69 -21.13
C TRP A 95 11.72 -11.59 -22.58
N GLU A 96 10.92 -12.04 -23.52
CA GLU A 96 11.28 -12.07 -24.95
C GLU A 96 10.89 -10.78 -25.70
N ARG A 97 10.69 -9.64 -24.97
CA ARG A 97 10.34 -8.36 -25.57
C ARG A 97 11.56 -7.45 -25.61
N ASP A 98 11.65 -6.59 -26.67
CA ASP A 98 12.70 -5.56 -26.82
C ASP A 98 12.37 -4.28 -26.04
N GLU A 99 11.78 -4.40 -24.88
CA GLU A 99 11.47 -3.28 -23.98
C GLU A 99 11.88 -3.60 -22.54
N ILE A 100 12.13 -2.56 -21.77
CA ILE A 100 12.40 -2.66 -20.34
C ILE A 100 11.21 -2.05 -19.62
N GLU A 101 10.52 -2.85 -18.79
CA GLU A 101 9.46 -2.35 -17.94
C GLU A 101 9.99 -2.21 -16.51
N VAL A 102 9.87 -1.01 -15.94
CA VAL A 102 10.24 -0.75 -14.54
C VAL A 102 8.99 -0.29 -13.80
N LYS A 103 8.62 -1.01 -12.78
CA LYS A 103 7.53 -0.66 -11.87
C LYS A 103 8.09 -0.42 -10.48
N LEU A 104 7.65 0.65 -9.84
CA LEU A 104 7.99 1.00 -8.46
C LEU A 104 6.72 1.09 -7.63
N ILE A 105 6.77 0.49 -6.46
CA ILE A 105 5.80 0.73 -5.39
C ILE A 105 6.53 1.17 -4.12
N LEU A 106 5.99 2.19 -3.45
CA LEU A 106 6.42 2.63 -2.13
C LEU A 106 5.38 2.13 -1.11
N LYS A 107 5.69 0.99 -0.48
CA LYS A 107 4.82 0.34 0.49
C LYS A 107 5.30 0.64 1.90
N GLY A 108 4.47 1.33 2.69
CA GLY A 108 4.83 1.77 4.03
C GLY A 108 5.11 0.62 5.01
N GLY A 109 6.03 0.85 5.94
CA GLY A 109 6.40 -0.12 6.98
C GLY A 109 5.26 -0.38 7.96
N GLY A 110 4.45 0.63 8.26
CA GLY A 110 3.27 0.47 9.11
C GLY A 110 2.27 -0.53 8.55
N CYS A 111 1.96 -0.45 7.25
CA CYS A 111 1.07 -1.41 6.62
C CYS A 111 1.75 -2.77 6.30
N GLU A 112 3.09 -2.82 6.22
CA GLU A 112 3.81 -4.10 6.15
C GLU A 112 3.59 -4.94 7.42
N ASN A 113 3.50 -4.32 8.58
CA ASN A 113 3.22 -5.00 9.85
C ASN A 113 1.83 -5.63 9.91
N THR A 114 0.90 -5.22 9.04
CA THR A 114 -0.47 -5.76 8.99
C THR A 114 -0.63 -6.88 7.96
N ASN A 115 0.42 -7.24 7.23
CA ASN A 115 0.40 -8.40 6.37
C ASN A 115 0.08 -9.67 7.16
N ALA A 116 -0.60 -10.61 6.52
CA ALA A 116 -0.97 -11.87 7.14
C ALA A 116 -0.74 -13.06 6.21
N GLN A 117 -0.40 -14.21 6.77
CA GLN A 117 -0.27 -15.46 6.01
C GLN A 117 -0.87 -16.62 6.80
N TYR A 118 -1.76 -17.35 6.17
CA TYR A 118 -2.47 -18.47 6.76
C TYR A 118 -2.06 -19.77 6.09
N ALA A 119 -2.00 -20.85 6.88
CA ALA A 119 -1.87 -22.22 6.37
C ALA A 119 -3.20 -22.94 6.62
N LEU A 120 -3.90 -23.31 5.55
CA LEU A 120 -5.20 -23.96 5.64
C LEU A 120 -5.07 -25.48 5.82
N PRO A 121 -5.93 -26.12 6.63
CA PRO A 121 -7.04 -25.52 7.37
C PRO A 121 -6.57 -24.77 8.63
N VAL A 122 -7.33 -23.75 9.05
CA VAL A 122 -7.04 -22.97 10.26
C VAL A 122 -8.34 -22.55 10.96
N GLU A 123 -8.34 -22.50 12.30
CA GLU A 123 -9.42 -21.88 13.08
C GLU A 123 -9.18 -20.39 13.18
N LEU A 124 -10.18 -19.59 12.79
CA LEU A 124 -10.12 -18.14 12.82
C LEU A 124 -11.09 -17.59 13.89
N PRO A 125 -10.63 -16.70 14.78
CA PRO A 125 -11.52 -16.03 15.72
C PRO A 125 -12.72 -15.40 14.99
N HIS A 126 -13.92 -15.61 15.53
CA HIS A 126 -15.21 -15.10 15.02
C HIS A 126 -15.67 -15.63 13.66
N LEU A 127 -14.82 -16.27 12.86
CA LEU A 127 -15.17 -16.82 11.54
C LEU A 127 -15.18 -18.35 11.50
N GLY A 128 -14.71 -19.00 12.59
CA GLY A 128 -14.61 -20.45 12.69
C GLY A 128 -13.58 -21.04 11.72
N ARG A 129 -13.77 -22.29 11.38
CA ARG A 129 -12.83 -23.03 10.55
C ARG A 129 -12.80 -22.51 9.11
N ALA A 130 -11.60 -22.26 8.63
CA ALA A 130 -11.28 -21.99 7.23
C ALA A 130 -10.62 -23.24 6.63
N ASP A 131 -11.34 -23.93 5.78
CA ASP A 131 -10.86 -25.15 5.08
C ASP A 131 -10.14 -24.80 3.77
N ARG A 132 -9.57 -25.81 3.11
CA ARG A 132 -8.87 -25.69 1.81
C ARG A 132 -9.87 -25.50 0.66
N SER A 133 -10.59 -24.37 0.69
CA SER A 133 -11.63 -23.97 -0.26
C SER A 133 -11.59 -22.47 -0.51
N LEU A 134 -12.28 -21.99 -1.55
CA LEU A 134 -12.40 -20.55 -1.80
C LEU A 134 -13.13 -19.82 -0.66
N ASP A 135 -14.09 -20.47 0.03
CA ASP A 135 -14.70 -19.89 1.23
C ASP A 135 -13.68 -19.75 2.37
N GLY A 136 -12.85 -20.77 2.58
CA GLY A 136 -11.75 -20.67 3.56
C GLY A 136 -10.76 -19.55 3.22
N VAL A 137 -10.43 -19.37 1.93
CA VAL A 137 -9.61 -18.24 1.45
C VAL A 137 -10.31 -16.91 1.76
N ARG A 138 -11.60 -16.78 1.44
CA ARG A 138 -12.40 -15.59 1.73
C ARG A 138 -12.36 -15.24 3.22
N LYS A 139 -12.55 -16.22 4.10
CA LYS A 139 -12.46 -16.04 5.55
C LYS A 139 -11.08 -15.52 5.98
N CYS A 140 -10.00 -16.09 5.43
CA CYS A 140 -8.64 -15.62 5.72
C CYS A 140 -8.43 -14.16 5.31
N ILE A 141 -8.90 -13.76 4.13
CA ILE A 141 -8.79 -12.39 3.64
C ILE A 141 -9.56 -11.41 4.55
N LEU A 142 -10.82 -11.71 4.87
CA LEU A 142 -11.64 -10.89 5.76
C LEU A 142 -11.02 -10.78 7.16
N HIS A 143 -10.47 -11.89 7.68
CA HIS A 143 -9.77 -11.91 8.97
C HIS A 143 -8.50 -11.06 8.95
N ALA A 144 -7.72 -11.09 7.85
CA ALA A 144 -6.53 -10.25 7.70
C ALA A 144 -6.89 -8.76 7.76
N VAL A 145 -7.93 -8.35 7.04
CA VAL A 145 -8.42 -6.97 7.04
C VAL A 145 -8.97 -6.57 8.42
N TRP A 146 -9.73 -7.47 9.04
CA TRP A 146 -10.24 -7.25 10.40
C TRP A 146 -9.11 -7.03 11.40
N ASN A 147 -8.06 -7.84 11.37
CA ASN A 147 -6.91 -7.69 12.27
C ASN A 147 -6.07 -6.43 12.00
N ALA A 148 -6.03 -5.99 10.74
CA ALA A 148 -5.34 -4.76 10.38
C ALA A 148 -5.98 -3.53 11.04
N GLN A 149 -7.31 -3.51 11.16
CA GLN A 149 -8.04 -2.37 11.71
C GLN A 149 -7.55 -1.03 11.15
N GLY A 150 -7.57 0.04 11.93
CA GLY A 150 -6.96 1.32 11.55
C GLY A 150 -5.44 1.33 11.48
N LYS A 151 -4.75 0.29 12.00
CA LYS A 151 -3.28 0.18 11.96
C LYS A 151 -2.71 0.09 10.54
N GLY A 152 -3.52 -0.39 9.58
CA GLY A 152 -3.17 -0.42 8.17
C GLY A 152 -3.33 0.93 7.46
N CYS A 153 -3.69 2.01 8.16
CA CYS A 153 -4.03 3.31 7.57
C CYS A 153 -5.09 3.15 6.46
N SER A 154 -6.25 2.61 6.84
CA SER A 154 -7.39 2.42 5.92
C SER A 154 -7.94 3.78 5.40
N PRO A 155 -8.59 3.80 4.21
CA PRO A 155 -8.90 2.66 3.36
C PRO A 155 -7.67 2.16 2.61
N GLY A 156 -7.43 0.87 2.65
CA GLY A 156 -6.26 0.24 2.03
C GLY A 156 -6.60 -0.50 0.73
N ALA A 157 -5.55 -0.96 0.04
CA ALA A 157 -5.66 -1.95 -1.02
C ALA A 157 -4.91 -3.21 -0.60
N ILE A 158 -5.42 -4.37 -0.93
CA ILE A 158 -4.77 -5.64 -0.63
C ILE A 158 -4.42 -6.41 -1.89
N GLY A 159 -3.21 -6.97 -1.88
CA GLY A 159 -2.80 -8.01 -2.80
C GLY A 159 -2.81 -9.37 -2.09
N VAL A 160 -3.32 -10.37 -2.74
CA VAL A 160 -3.49 -11.70 -2.17
C VAL A 160 -2.85 -12.74 -3.08
N CYS A 161 -2.21 -13.74 -2.51
CA CYS A 161 -1.82 -14.96 -3.22
C CYS A 161 -2.45 -16.19 -2.59
N ILE A 162 -3.02 -17.04 -3.43
CA ILE A 162 -3.50 -18.37 -3.06
C ILE A 162 -2.49 -19.41 -3.56
N GLY A 163 -1.89 -20.16 -2.65
CA GLY A 163 -0.91 -21.20 -2.98
C GLY A 163 0.54 -20.74 -2.77
N GLY A 164 1.45 -21.29 -3.58
CA GLY A 164 2.90 -21.10 -3.41
C GLY A 164 3.45 -21.72 -2.13
N ASP A 165 4.64 -21.30 -1.77
CA ASP A 165 5.22 -21.49 -0.45
C ASP A 165 5.14 -20.21 0.38
N ARG A 166 5.74 -20.19 1.58
CA ARG A 166 5.67 -19.02 2.45
C ARG A 166 6.33 -17.79 1.85
N THR A 167 7.40 -17.94 1.11
CA THR A 167 8.17 -16.84 0.51
C THR A 167 7.52 -16.38 -0.80
N SER A 168 7.31 -17.32 -1.73
CA SER A 168 6.70 -17.02 -3.03
C SER A 168 5.27 -16.51 -2.91
N GLY A 169 4.51 -17.00 -1.92
CA GLY A 169 3.16 -16.51 -1.64
C GLY A 169 3.14 -15.03 -1.24
N TYR A 170 4.08 -14.58 -0.39
CA TYR A 170 4.16 -13.15 -0.07
C TYR A 170 4.69 -12.31 -1.24
N ALA A 171 5.66 -12.81 -1.99
CA ALA A 171 6.16 -12.11 -3.17
C ALA A 171 5.04 -11.87 -4.18
N GLU A 172 4.27 -12.92 -4.50
CA GLU A 172 3.14 -12.83 -5.42
C GLU A 172 2.02 -11.92 -4.88
N ALA A 173 1.70 -12.00 -3.58
CA ALA A 173 0.72 -11.09 -2.97
C ALA A 173 1.14 -9.61 -3.12
N LYS A 174 2.43 -9.30 -3.00
CA LYS A 174 2.95 -7.95 -3.24
C LYS A 174 2.89 -7.57 -4.72
N GLN A 175 3.13 -8.50 -5.64
CA GLN A 175 2.98 -8.26 -7.07
C GLN A 175 1.54 -7.89 -7.46
N GLN A 176 0.53 -8.49 -6.81
CA GLN A 176 -0.87 -8.13 -7.04
C GLN A 176 -1.16 -6.65 -6.71
N LEU A 177 -0.36 -6.00 -5.87
CA LEU A 177 -0.50 -4.57 -5.59
C LEU A 177 -0.09 -3.66 -6.76
N PHE A 178 0.58 -4.20 -7.79
CA PHE A 178 0.86 -3.48 -9.03
C PHE A 178 -0.29 -3.50 -10.03
N ARG A 179 -1.31 -4.33 -9.84
CA ARG A 179 -2.51 -4.31 -10.67
C ARG A 179 -3.30 -3.03 -10.43
N THR A 180 -3.94 -2.48 -11.48
CA THR A 180 -4.81 -1.30 -11.31
C THR A 180 -6.08 -1.67 -10.56
N LEU A 181 -6.70 -0.70 -9.86
CA LEU A 181 -7.87 -0.99 -9.03
C LEU A 181 -9.10 -1.38 -9.86
N ASP A 182 -9.15 -0.90 -11.10
CA ASP A 182 -10.23 -1.11 -12.06
C ASP A 182 -10.03 -2.33 -12.96
N ASP A 183 -8.87 -3.02 -12.91
CA ASP A 183 -8.69 -4.23 -13.70
C ASP A 183 -9.55 -5.38 -13.14
N VAL A 184 -9.87 -6.33 -14.00
CA VAL A 184 -10.62 -7.54 -13.67
C VAL A 184 -9.72 -8.74 -13.93
N SER A 185 -9.69 -9.69 -13.00
CA SER A 185 -8.93 -10.93 -13.19
C SER A 185 -9.41 -11.69 -14.44
N PRO A 186 -8.51 -12.20 -15.28
CA PRO A 186 -8.90 -13.05 -16.41
C PRO A 186 -9.45 -14.42 -15.98
N ASP A 187 -9.17 -14.88 -14.75
CA ASP A 187 -9.82 -16.05 -14.16
C ASP A 187 -11.13 -15.62 -13.49
N ALA A 188 -12.26 -16.06 -14.04
CA ALA A 188 -13.59 -15.70 -13.55
C ALA A 188 -13.79 -16.03 -12.06
N ARG A 189 -13.20 -17.13 -11.57
CA ARG A 189 -13.31 -17.52 -10.14
C ARG A 189 -12.59 -16.52 -9.24
N LEU A 190 -11.47 -15.96 -9.68
CA LEU A 190 -10.74 -14.93 -8.94
C LEU A 190 -11.46 -13.59 -9.04
N ALA A 191 -12.01 -13.25 -10.22
CA ALA A 191 -12.82 -12.04 -10.39
C ALA A 191 -14.04 -12.05 -9.46
N ASP A 192 -14.76 -13.18 -9.39
CA ASP A 192 -15.90 -13.35 -8.49
C ASP A 192 -15.49 -13.26 -7.02
N LEU A 193 -14.34 -13.82 -6.65
CA LEU A 193 -13.81 -13.73 -5.29
C LEU A 193 -13.40 -12.30 -4.94
N GLU A 194 -12.69 -11.59 -5.82
CA GLU A 194 -12.33 -10.17 -5.66
C GLU A 194 -13.61 -9.33 -5.44
N ALA A 195 -14.62 -9.51 -6.29
CA ALA A 195 -15.89 -8.81 -6.18
C ALA A 195 -16.63 -9.14 -4.86
N SER A 196 -16.67 -10.42 -4.46
CA SER A 196 -17.28 -10.87 -3.21
C SER A 196 -16.59 -10.26 -1.98
N ILE A 197 -15.26 -10.19 -1.97
CA ILE A 197 -14.50 -9.52 -0.90
C ILE A 197 -14.87 -8.04 -0.84
N MET A 198 -14.83 -7.34 -1.98
CA MET A 198 -15.14 -5.91 -2.01
C MET A 198 -16.59 -5.59 -1.62
N ALA A 199 -17.54 -6.48 -1.91
CA ALA A 199 -18.92 -6.34 -1.49
C ALA A 199 -19.13 -6.46 0.03
N THR A 200 -18.28 -7.26 0.71
CA THR A 200 -18.47 -7.60 2.14
C THR A 200 -17.50 -6.92 3.07
N VAL A 201 -16.29 -6.59 2.61
CA VAL A 201 -15.22 -6.08 3.48
C VAL A 201 -15.57 -4.73 4.11
N ASN A 202 -16.35 -3.92 3.44
CA ASN A 202 -16.76 -2.60 3.94
C ASN A 202 -17.82 -2.69 5.04
N ASP A 203 -18.52 -3.84 5.16
CA ASP A 203 -19.43 -4.13 6.27
C ASP A 203 -18.68 -4.39 7.59
N LEU A 204 -17.38 -4.63 7.55
CA LEU A 204 -16.53 -4.68 8.75
C LEU A 204 -16.49 -3.32 9.49
N ALA A 205 -16.94 -2.27 8.84
CA ALA A 205 -17.10 -0.92 9.39
C ALA A 205 -15.83 -0.34 10.05
N ILE A 206 -14.64 -0.76 9.59
CA ILE A 206 -13.36 -0.23 10.07
C ILE A 206 -13.24 1.26 9.67
N GLY A 207 -13.58 1.57 8.43
CA GLY A 207 -13.60 2.93 7.91
C GLY A 207 -12.22 3.59 7.78
N PRO A 208 -12.19 4.85 7.32
CA PRO A 208 -10.96 5.60 7.16
C PRO A 208 -10.23 5.75 8.48
N MET A 209 -8.95 5.41 8.50
CA MET A 209 -8.05 5.47 9.67
C MET A 209 -8.59 4.72 10.92
N GLY A 210 -9.54 3.79 10.72
CA GLY A 210 -10.18 3.08 11.83
C GLY A 210 -11.26 3.86 12.57
N PHE A 211 -11.73 4.99 12.04
CA PHE A 211 -12.77 5.82 12.67
C PHE A 211 -14.20 5.35 12.41
N GLY A 212 -14.35 4.13 11.88
CA GLY A 212 -15.66 3.59 11.52
C GLY A 212 -16.12 4.03 10.13
N GLY A 213 -17.26 3.48 9.68
CA GLY A 213 -17.83 3.80 8.39
C GLY A 213 -17.57 2.74 7.31
N ARG A 214 -17.98 3.05 6.09
CA ARG A 214 -18.12 2.05 5.02
C ARG A 214 -16.89 1.81 4.18
N VAL A 215 -15.88 2.68 4.21
CA VAL A 215 -14.73 2.60 3.31
C VAL A 215 -13.52 2.04 4.07
N SER A 216 -13.43 0.73 4.13
CA SER A 216 -12.31 0.01 4.78
C SER A 216 -11.23 -0.40 3.79
N LEU A 217 -11.63 -0.81 2.56
CA LEU A 217 -10.74 -1.08 1.44
C LEU A 217 -11.20 -0.34 0.19
N ILE A 218 -10.22 -0.03 -0.68
CA ILE A 218 -10.42 0.52 -2.02
C ILE A 218 -10.12 -0.49 -3.12
N GLY A 219 -9.50 -1.63 -2.81
CA GLY A 219 -9.23 -2.67 -3.78
C GLY A 219 -8.74 -3.98 -3.17
N CYS A 220 -9.05 -5.07 -3.85
CA CYS A 220 -8.56 -6.42 -3.57
C CYS A 220 -8.16 -7.06 -4.89
N LYS A 221 -6.92 -7.50 -5.01
CA LYS A 221 -6.40 -8.18 -6.20
C LYS A 221 -5.78 -9.50 -5.82
N ILE A 222 -6.17 -10.59 -6.51
CA ILE A 222 -5.84 -11.95 -6.12
C ILE A 222 -5.09 -12.66 -7.25
N GLY A 223 -3.91 -13.16 -6.93
CA GLY A 223 -3.12 -14.06 -7.77
C GLY A 223 -3.10 -15.48 -7.22
N THR A 224 -2.61 -16.42 -8.02
CA THR A 224 -2.48 -17.82 -7.64
C THR A 224 -1.13 -18.39 -8.05
N LEU A 225 -0.58 -19.24 -7.21
CA LEU A 225 0.58 -20.07 -7.52
C LEU A 225 0.25 -21.54 -7.29
N ASN A 226 0.87 -22.43 -8.05
CA ASN A 226 0.79 -23.86 -7.76
C ASN A 226 1.35 -24.15 -6.37
N ARG A 227 0.77 -25.13 -5.70
CA ARG A 227 1.16 -25.56 -4.35
C ARG A 227 1.39 -27.06 -4.29
N LEU A 228 2.07 -27.50 -3.26
CA LEU A 228 2.13 -28.91 -2.94
C LEU A 228 0.80 -29.37 -2.32
N PRO A 229 0.39 -30.65 -2.51
CA PRO A 229 -0.87 -31.16 -1.95
C PRO A 229 -0.98 -30.97 -0.43
N ALA A 230 0.13 -31.12 0.29
CA ALA A 230 0.15 -31.02 1.76
C ALA A 230 0.05 -29.59 2.28
N SER A 231 0.42 -28.58 1.49
CA SER A 231 0.39 -27.16 1.90
C SER A 231 -0.70 -26.39 1.16
N PHE A 232 -1.29 -25.41 1.84
CA PHE A 232 -2.21 -24.46 1.22
C PHE A 232 -2.10 -23.13 1.96
N PHE A 233 -1.36 -22.19 1.37
CA PHE A 233 -1.16 -20.88 1.95
C PHE A 233 -2.11 -19.85 1.33
N VAL A 234 -2.51 -18.89 2.16
CA VAL A 234 -3.17 -17.65 1.75
C VAL A 234 -2.33 -16.51 2.31
N SER A 235 -1.70 -15.76 1.43
CA SER A 235 -0.86 -14.62 1.79
C SER A 235 -1.58 -13.32 1.44
N VAL A 236 -1.63 -12.38 2.39
CA VAL A 236 -2.30 -11.08 2.22
C VAL A 236 -1.28 -9.98 2.50
N ALA A 237 -0.98 -9.20 1.47
CA ALA A 237 -0.18 -8.00 1.56
C ALA A 237 -1.11 -6.78 1.62
N TYR A 238 -1.10 -6.08 2.75
CA TYR A 238 -1.91 -4.88 2.96
C TYR A 238 -1.13 -3.64 2.56
N ASN A 239 -1.75 -2.72 1.85
CA ASN A 239 -1.20 -1.42 1.50
C ASN A 239 -2.15 -0.30 1.92
N CYS A 240 -1.63 0.78 2.51
CA CYS A 240 -2.42 1.90 3.01
C CYS A 240 -2.93 2.80 1.87
N TRP A 241 -3.79 3.77 2.20
CA TRP A 241 -4.25 4.76 1.23
C TRP A 241 -3.10 5.62 0.65
N ALA A 242 -2.02 5.81 1.42
CA ALA A 242 -0.88 6.66 1.03
C ALA A 242 0.17 5.93 0.18
N PHE A 243 -0.10 4.73 -0.32
CA PHE A 243 0.84 4.04 -1.20
C PHE A 243 1.02 4.80 -2.52
N ARG A 244 2.22 4.71 -3.08
CA ARG A 244 2.55 5.35 -4.35
C ARG A 244 3.07 4.30 -5.32
N ARG A 245 2.62 4.40 -6.56
CA ARG A 245 3.11 3.58 -7.67
C ARG A 245 3.51 4.48 -8.82
N LEU A 246 4.58 4.13 -9.47
CA LEU A 246 4.98 4.70 -10.74
C LEU A 246 5.62 3.60 -11.58
N GLY A 247 5.50 3.69 -12.88
CA GLY A 247 6.16 2.77 -13.78
C GLY A 247 6.48 3.44 -15.11
N VAL A 248 7.42 2.85 -15.81
CA VAL A 248 7.87 3.31 -17.10
C VAL A 248 8.25 2.13 -17.96
N VAL A 249 7.96 2.24 -19.24
CA VAL A 249 8.47 1.33 -20.26
C VAL A 249 9.47 2.09 -21.11
N LEU A 250 10.66 1.51 -21.23
CA LEU A 250 11.78 2.06 -21.96
C LEU A 250 12.06 1.19 -23.20
N ASN A 251 12.46 1.83 -24.28
CA ASN A 251 13.06 1.15 -25.40
C ASN A 251 14.41 0.53 -24.96
N ALA A 252 14.59 -0.76 -25.16
CA ALA A 252 15.77 -1.48 -24.65
C ALA A 252 17.09 -1.05 -25.31
N GLN A 253 17.05 -0.52 -26.55
CA GLN A 253 18.23 -0.13 -27.32
C GLN A 253 18.63 1.31 -27.04
N SER A 254 17.68 2.23 -27.03
CA SER A 254 17.92 3.68 -26.89
C SER A 254 17.82 4.18 -25.44
N GLY A 255 17.12 3.45 -24.55
CA GLY A 255 16.79 3.92 -23.21
C GLY A 255 15.72 5.01 -23.17
N ALA A 256 15.14 5.36 -24.33
CA ALA A 256 14.08 6.36 -24.39
C ALA A 256 12.81 5.87 -23.71
N ILE A 257 12.07 6.78 -23.09
CA ILE A 257 10.76 6.47 -22.48
C ILE A 257 9.74 6.32 -23.58
N ASP A 258 9.18 5.12 -23.70
CA ASP A 258 8.09 4.84 -24.65
C ASP A 258 6.73 5.20 -24.06
N ARG A 259 6.51 4.85 -22.77
CA ARG A 259 5.25 5.18 -22.06
C ARG A 259 5.43 5.16 -20.55
N TRP A 260 4.58 5.93 -19.88
CA TRP A 260 4.43 5.89 -18.42
C TRP A 260 3.33 4.91 -18.01
N LEU A 261 3.52 4.24 -16.87
CA LEU A 261 2.52 3.41 -16.21
C LEU A 261 2.06 4.11 -14.92
N TYR A 262 0.80 3.91 -14.54
CA TYR A 262 0.19 4.47 -13.32
C TYR A 262 0.18 6.00 -13.26
N ARG A 263 0.41 6.68 -14.37
CA ARG A 263 0.32 8.12 -14.46
C ARG A 263 -1.01 8.49 -15.08
N ASP A 264 -1.87 9.13 -14.30
CA ASP A 264 -3.10 9.70 -14.82
C ASP A 264 -2.83 11.13 -15.30
N PRO A 265 -2.95 11.42 -16.60
CA PRO A 265 -2.78 12.77 -17.11
C PRO A 265 -3.91 13.71 -16.73
N ALA A 266 -5.08 13.18 -16.35
CA ALA A 266 -6.27 13.98 -16.07
C ALA A 266 -6.33 14.54 -14.64
N HIS A 267 -5.52 14.04 -13.72
CA HIS A 267 -5.43 14.41 -12.30
C HIS A 267 -6.78 14.89 -11.75
N PRO A 268 -7.70 13.98 -11.37
CA PRO A 268 -8.99 14.41 -10.87
C PRO A 268 -8.77 15.23 -9.59
N VAL A 269 -9.04 16.52 -9.66
CA VAL A 269 -9.11 17.36 -8.47
C VAL A 269 -10.24 16.79 -7.61
N VAL A 270 -9.90 16.28 -6.44
CA VAL A 270 -10.93 15.83 -5.48
C VAL A 270 -11.68 17.07 -5.03
N PRO A 271 -13.00 17.19 -5.31
CA PRO A 271 -13.74 18.37 -4.86
C PRO A 271 -13.63 18.45 -3.34
N MET A 272 -13.02 19.52 -2.85
CA MET A 272 -12.99 19.79 -1.41
C MET A 272 -14.44 19.91 -0.93
N ILE A 273 -14.83 19.04 -0.03
CA ILE A 273 -16.08 19.20 0.70
C ILE A 273 -15.92 20.49 1.49
N ASP A 274 -16.77 21.48 1.17
CA ASP A 274 -16.74 22.77 1.84
C ASP A 274 -16.68 22.57 3.35
N GLN A 275 -15.75 23.27 4.02
CA GLN A 275 -15.47 23.09 5.46
C GLN A 275 -16.65 23.51 6.37
N GLN A 276 -17.80 23.84 5.82
CA GLN A 276 -19.03 24.16 6.58
C GLN A 276 -19.52 23.02 7.50
N GLY A 277 -18.93 21.82 7.40
CA GLY A 277 -19.26 20.68 8.27
C GLY A 277 -18.51 20.58 9.60
N PHE A 278 -17.62 21.50 9.92
CA PHE A 278 -17.03 21.57 11.26
C PHE A 278 -18.03 22.22 12.23
N VAL A 279 -18.86 21.41 12.84
CA VAL A 279 -19.64 21.85 14.01
C VAL A 279 -18.64 22.11 15.14
N ARG A 280 -18.31 23.38 15.34
CA ARG A 280 -17.52 23.79 16.50
C ARG A 280 -18.35 23.52 17.74
N THR A 281 -17.88 22.60 18.56
CA THR A 281 -18.56 22.24 19.82
C THR A 281 -18.24 23.22 20.94
N GLY A 282 -17.35 24.20 20.70
CA GLY A 282 -16.81 25.11 21.70
C GLY A 282 -15.76 24.48 22.62
N ARG A 283 -15.36 23.25 22.31
CA ARG A 283 -14.34 22.48 23.06
C ARG A 283 -13.02 22.37 22.32
N GLU A 284 -12.98 22.87 21.08
CA GLU A 284 -11.79 22.88 20.25
C GLU A 284 -10.79 23.92 20.74
N VAL A 285 -9.52 23.53 20.78
CA VAL A 285 -8.42 24.45 21.02
C VAL A 285 -7.83 24.81 19.67
N VAL A 286 -7.91 26.10 19.33
CA VAL A 286 -7.32 26.64 18.10
C VAL A 286 -5.85 26.94 18.37
N LEU A 287 -4.96 26.23 17.69
CA LEU A 287 -3.52 26.47 17.73
C LEU A 287 -3.10 27.26 16.50
N GLN A 288 -2.15 28.20 16.67
CA GLN A 288 -1.54 28.93 15.57
C GLN A 288 -0.17 28.36 15.22
N THR A 289 0.12 28.25 13.94
CA THR A 289 1.45 27.86 13.48
C THR A 289 2.39 29.07 13.36
N PRO A 290 3.71 28.93 13.67
CA PRO A 290 4.35 27.72 14.17
C PRO A 290 3.93 27.36 15.60
N LEU A 291 3.69 26.07 15.85
CA LEU A 291 3.28 25.60 17.17
C LEU A 291 4.42 25.82 18.17
N ARG A 292 4.08 26.37 19.35
CA ARG A 292 5.01 26.52 20.46
C ARG A 292 4.84 25.34 21.42
N GLU A 293 5.91 24.97 22.10
CA GLU A 293 5.88 23.88 23.08
C GLU A 293 4.86 24.14 24.20
N GLU A 294 4.73 25.39 24.62
CA GLU A 294 3.75 25.81 25.62
C GLU A 294 2.30 25.59 25.18
N ASP A 295 1.99 25.83 23.90
CA ASP A 295 0.66 25.63 23.32
C ASP A 295 0.29 24.14 23.30
N VAL A 296 1.28 23.28 22.94
CA VAL A 296 1.09 21.83 22.94
C VAL A 296 0.95 21.26 24.36
N ARG A 297 1.75 21.76 25.31
CA ARG A 297 1.67 21.35 26.73
C ARG A 297 0.38 21.80 27.42
N ALA A 298 -0.26 22.84 26.92
CA ALA A 298 -1.56 23.29 27.42
C ALA A 298 -2.74 22.40 27.00
N LEU A 299 -2.54 21.53 26.00
CA LEU A 299 -3.55 20.56 25.58
C LEU A 299 -3.73 19.49 26.66
N ARG A 300 -4.97 19.29 27.10
CA ARG A 300 -5.33 18.21 28.03
C ARG A 300 -5.99 17.09 27.26
N VAL A 301 -5.44 15.88 27.36
CA VAL A 301 -6.13 14.67 26.97
C VAL A 301 -7.22 14.42 28.01
N ARG A 302 -8.50 14.49 27.60
CA ARG A 302 -9.58 14.03 28.47
C ARG A 302 -9.58 12.49 28.40
N SER A 303 -9.37 11.85 29.56
CA SER A 303 -9.86 10.49 29.77
C SER A 303 -11.38 10.54 29.70
N GLU A 304 -11.98 9.73 28.85
CA GLU A 304 -13.43 9.52 28.87
C GLU A 304 -13.81 8.95 30.23
N GLU A 305 -14.67 9.64 30.99
CA GLU A 305 -15.51 9.06 31.99
C GLU A 305 -16.69 8.33 31.34
#